data_1d86e0c1340a556690d7460169586f5b
#
_entry.id   1d86e0c1340a556690d7460169586f5b
#
_cell.length_a   1.000
_cell.length_b   1.000
_cell.length_c   1.000
_cell.angle_alpha   90.00
_cell.angle_beta   90.00
_cell.angle_gamma   90.00
#
_symmetry.space_group_name_H-M   'P 1'
#
loop_
_entity.id
_entity.type
_entity.pdbx_description
1 polymer ?
#
loop_
_entity_poly.entity_id
_entity_poly.type
_entity_poly.pdbx_seq_one_letter_code
_entity_poly.pdbx_strand_id
1 'polypeptide(L)' 'MNITYGITEEIYTLGASTRRAFGIAAYADTDEDGTATVVAALHDVTSEREKLESLVAICNREGLSLVHLYDVVEDFLD' A
#
# COMPACT_ATOMS: atom_id res chain seq x y z
N MET A 1 17.48 0.60 7.22
CA MET A 1 16.08 1.02 7.34
C MET A 1 15.18 -0.07 6.80
N ASN A 2 14.27 -0.53 7.61
CA ASN A 2 13.33 -1.56 7.20
C ASN A 2 12.04 -0.93 6.70
N ILE A 3 11.60 -1.39 5.54
CA ILE A 3 10.35 -0.93 4.93
C ILE A 3 9.34 -2.07 5.01
N THR A 4 8.16 -1.76 5.52
CA THR A 4 7.03 -2.69 5.58
C THR A 4 5.88 -2.10 4.77
N TYR A 5 5.22 -2.92 3.97
CA TYR A 5 4.10 -2.49 3.16
C TYR A 5 2.80 -2.94 3.78
N GLY A 6 1.78 -2.10 3.68
CA GLY A 6 0.47 -2.40 4.19
C GLY A 6 -0.62 -1.88 3.25
N ILE A 7 -1.84 -2.36 3.46
CA ILE A 7 -3.00 -1.95 2.68
C ILE A 7 -3.68 -0.79 3.40
N THR A 8 -4.08 0.21 2.64
CA THR A 8 -4.94 1.29 3.11
C THR A 8 -6.32 1.13 2.49
N GLU A 9 -7.35 1.56 3.22
CA GLU A 9 -8.71 1.53 2.75
C GLU A 9 -9.31 2.92 2.84
N GLU A 10 -9.97 3.34 1.76
CA GLU A 10 -10.66 4.62 1.72
C GLU A 10 -12.10 4.40 1.25
N ILE A 11 -13.01 5.15 1.84
CA ILE A 11 -14.43 5.06 1.49
C ILE A 11 -14.85 6.43 0.95
N TYR A 12 -15.34 6.41 -0.29
CA TYR A 12 -15.82 7.62 -0.95
C TYR A 12 -17.33 7.57 -1.03
N THR A 13 -17.98 8.65 -0.65
CA THR A 13 -19.43 8.79 -0.77
C THR A 13 -19.74 9.88 -1.78
N LEU A 14 -20.50 9.51 -2.81
CA LEU A 14 -20.92 10.45 -3.85
C LEU A 14 -22.43 10.33 -4.01
N GLY A 15 -23.16 11.31 -3.42
CA GLY A 15 -24.61 11.24 -3.37
C GLY A 15 -25.08 10.01 -2.59
N ALA A 16 -25.88 9.16 -3.25
CA ALA A 16 -26.39 7.94 -2.65
C ALA A 16 -25.45 6.74 -2.83
N SER A 17 -24.33 6.92 -3.54
CA SER A 17 -23.40 5.84 -3.84
C SER A 17 -22.21 5.88 -2.91
N THR A 18 -21.80 4.70 -2.46
CA THR A 18 -20.59 4.53 -1.64
C THR A 18 -19.62 3.64 -2.40
N ARG A 19 -18.38 4.08 -2.52
CA ARG A 19 -17.33 3.34 -3.19
C ARG A 19 -16.18 3.09 -2.22
N ARG A 20 -15.65 1.88 -2.24
CA ARG A 20 -14.49 1.50 -1.44
C ARG A 20 -13.27 1.31 -2.34
N ALA A 21 -12.17 1.93 -1.97
CA ALA A 21 -10.92 1.81 -2.71
C ALA A 21 -9.81 1.39 -1.76
N PHE A 22 -8.85 0.65 -2.27
CA PHE A 22 -7.71 0.17 -1.51
C PHE A 22 -6.42 0.69 -2.13
N GLY A 23 -5.49 1.04 -1.27
CA GLY A 23 -4.19 1.51 -1.67
C GLY A 23 -3.09 0.77 -0.93
N ILE A 24 -1.85 1.18 -1.18
CA ILE A 24 -0.69 0.59 -0.53
C ILE A 24 0.11 1.72 0.13
N ALA A 25 0.60 1.45 1.33
CA ALA A 25 1.45 2.38 2.05
C ALA A 25 2.75 1.69 2.44
N ALA A 26 3.83 2.44 2.43
CA ALA A 26 5.13 1.97 2.87
C ALA A 26 5.47 2.65 4.18
N TYR A 27 5.92 1.87 5.14
CA TYR A 27 6.27 2.34 6.49
C TYR A 27 7.73 2.05 6.76
N ALA A 28 8.43 3.05 7.28
CA ALA A 28 9.79 2.87 7.75
C ALA A 28 9.79 2.77 9.28
N ASP A 29 10.55 1.83 9.81
CA ASP A 29 10.72 1.72 11.25
C ASP A 29 11.57 2.87 11.75
N THR A 30 11.15 3.47 12.88
CA THR A 30 11.97 4.45 13.58
C THR A 30 12.54 3.81 14.82
N ASP A 31 13.82 4.02 15.07
CA ASP A 31 14.56 3.24 16.04
C ASP A 31 14.31 3.61 17.51
N GLU A 32 13.86 4.81 17.80
CA GLU A 32 13.85 5.31 19.16
C GLU A 32 12.61 4.97 19.97
N ASP A 33 11.46 4.91 19.35
CA ASP A 33 10.22 4.66 20.07
C ASP A 33 9.37 3.53 19.47
N GLY A 34 9.87 2.89 18.45
CA GLY A 34 9.15 1.80 17.77
C GLY A 34 7.98 2.27 16.91
N THR A 35 7.89 3.55 16.65
CA THR A 35 6.81 4.10 15.83
C THR A 35 7.16 4.02 14.35
N ALA A 36 6.27 3.45 13.55
CA ALA A 36 6.46 3.40 12.11
C ALA A 36 6.01 4.72 11.49
N THR A 37 6.76 5.19 10.50
CA THR A 37 6.46 6.42 9.79
C THR A 37 6.08 6.10 8.35
N VAL A 38 5.00 6.68 7.85
CA VAL A 38 4.61 6.51 6.45
C VAL A 38 5.59 7.30 5.59
N VAL A 39 6.30 6.60 4.71
CA VAL A 39 7.28 7.22 3.81
C VAL A 39 6.79 7.30 2.37
N ALA A 40 5.77 6.53 2.02
CA ALA A 40 5.13 6.60 0.71
C ALA A 40 3.73 6.02 0.80
N ALA A 41 2.83 6.49 -0.04
CA ALA A 41 1.49 5.94 -0.14
C ALA A 41 0.95 6.13 -1.55
N LEU A 42 0.28 5.09 -2.05
CA LEU A 42 -0.42 5.12 -3.32
C LEU A 42 -1.88 4.85 -3.04
N HIS A 43 -2.73 5.83 -3.33
CA HIS A 43 -4.16 5.74 -3.04
C HIS A 43 -4.93 5.23 -4.24
N ASP A 44 -6.09 4.64 -3.98
CA ASP A 44 -7.03 4.23 -5.02
C ASP A 44 -6.37 3.34 -6.09
N VAL A 45 -5.62 2.35 -5.63
CA VAL A 45 -4.93 1.41 -6.53
C VAL A 45 -5.92 0.44 -7.15
N THR A 46 -6.83 -0.12 -6.35
CA THR A 46 -7.79 -1.10 -6.83
C THR A 46 -9.00 -1.15 -5.90
N SER A 47 -10.12 -1.65 -6.43
CA SER A 47 -11.28 -1.98 -5.62
C SER A 47 -11.27 -3.44 -5.15
N GLU A 48 -10.28 -4.23 -5.57
CA GLU A 48 -10.19 -5.66 -5.26
C GLU A 48 -9.12 -5.92 -4.20
N ARG A 49 -9.56 -5.96 -2.95
CA ARG A 49 -8.66 -6.11 -1.81
C ARG A 49 -7.80 -7.36 -1.87
N GLU A 50 -8.37 -8.50 -2.28
CA GLU A 50 -7.65 -9.77 -2.28
C GLU A 50 -6.43 -9.74 -3.20
N LYS A 51 -6.55 -9.10 -4.35
CA LYS A 51 -5.43 -8.96 -5.28
C LYS A 51 -4.34 -8.09 -4.69
N LEU A 52 -4.72 -7.03 -4.01
CA LEU A 52 -3.76 -6.14 -3.38
C LEU A 52 -3.08 -6.79 -2.17
N GLU A 53 -3.82 -7.61 -1.41
CA GLU A 53 -3.23 -8.36 -0.30
C GLU A 53 -2.11 -9.27 -0.79
N SER A 54 -2.31 -9.95 -1.92
CA SER A 54 -1.30 -10.79 -2.52
C SER A 54 -0.06 -10.00 -2.92
N LEU A 55 -0.26 -8.83 -3.51
CA LEU A 55 0.84 -7.96 -3.91
C LEU A 55 1.63 -7.47 -2.69
N VAL A 56 0.93 -7.02 -1.65
CA VAL A 56 1.56 -6.54 -0.42
C VAL A 56 2.37 -7.66 0.25
N ALA A 57 1.82 -8.87 0.27
CA ALA A 57 2.53 -10.01 0.85
C ALA A 57 3.84 -10.29 0.09
N ILE A 58 3.82 -10.19 -1.23
CA ILE A 58 5.02 -10.38 -2.05
C ILE A 58 6.03 -9.27 -1.78
N CYS A 59 5.59 -8.03 -1.71
CA CYS A 59 6.47 -6.90 -1.43
C CYS A 59 7.20 -7.07 -0.09
N ASN A 60 6.47 -7.52 0.93
CA ASN A 60 7.06 -7.75 2.25
C ASN A 60 8.01 -8.94 2.26
N ARG A 61 7.61 -10.04 1.62
CA ARG A 61 8.42 -11.25 1.57
C ARG A 61 9.74 -11.02 0.85
N GLU A 62 9.70 -10.29 -0.27
CA GLU A 62 10.88 -10.04 -1.09
C GLU A 62 11.70 -8.84 -0.62
N GLY A 63 11.22 -8.11 0.38
CA GLY A 63 11.92 -6.93 0.87
C GLY A 63 12.03 -5.85 -0.19
N LEU A 64 10.93 -5.57 -0.89
CA LEU A 64 10.91 -4.62 -2.00
C LEU A 64 11.48 -3.26 -1.59
N SER A 65 12.40 -2.77 -2.40
CA SER A 65 12.97 -1.45 -2.22
C SER A 65 11.96 -0.37 -2.57
N LEU A 66 11.91 0.69 -1.78
CA LEU A 66 10.93 1.76 -1.97
C LEU A 66 11.00 2.38 -3.37
N VAL A 67 12.20 2.46 -3.93
CA VAL A 67 12.41 3.03 -5.26
C VAL A 67 11.70 2.23 -6.36
N HIS A 68 11.39 0.97 -6.12
CA HIS A 68 10.72 0.11 -7.09
C HIS A 68 9.20 0.01 -6.88
N LEU A 69 8.67 0.67 -5.85
CA LEU A 69 7.25 0.53 -5.51
C LEU A 69 6.33 0.93 -6.67
N TYR A 70 6.60 2.06 -7.31
CA TYR A 70 5.74 2.53 -8.41
C TYR A 70 5.75 1.57 -9.59
N ASP A 71 6.92 1.03 -9.93
CA ASP A 71 7.06 0.09 -11.04
C ASP A 71 6.26 -1.19 -10.78
N VAL A 72 6.33 -1.70 -9.55
CA VAL A 72 5.62 -2.93 -9.18
C VAL A 72 4.12 -2.71 -9.20
N VAL A 73 3.64 -1.59 -8.68
CA VAL A 73 2.21 -1.27 -8.68
C VAL A 73 1.71 -1.05 -10.10
N GLU A 74 2.50 -0.37 -10.94
CA GLU A 74 2.12 -0.15 -12.32
C GLU A 74 1.98 -1.47 -13.08
N ASP A 75 2.90 -2.41 -12.89
CA ASP A 75 2.80 -3.74 -13.46
C ASP A 75 1.59 -4.50 -12.95
N PHE A 76 1.27 -4.34 -11.67
CA PHE A 76 0.09 -4.96 -11.07
C PHE A 76 -1.21 -4.49 -11.72
N LEU A 77 -1.27 -3.21 -12.11
CA LEU A 77 -2.47 -2.63 -12.70
C LEU A 77 -2.66 -3.01 -14.18
N ASP A 78 -1.61 -3.43 -14.83
CA ASP A 78 -1.71 -3.95 -16.20
C ASP A 78 -2.35 -5.35 -16.18
#